data_042fced468b3fe2cc34590b8b55020b7
#
_entry.id   042fced468b3fe2cc34590b8b55020b7
#
_cell.length_a   1.000
_cell.length_b   1.000
_cell.length_c   1.000
_cell.angle_alpha   90.00
_cell.angle_beta   90.00
_cell.angle_gamma   90.00
#
_symmetry.space_group_name_H-M   'P 1'
#
loop_
_entity.id
_entity.type
_entity.pdbx_description
1 polymer ?
#
loop_
_entity_poly.entity_id
_entity_poly.type
_entity_poly.pdbx_seq_one_letter_code
_entity_poly.pdbx_strand_id
1 'polypeptide(L)'
;MAVLEGAIRIGIFIAYIKIISRMDDIRRTFMYHGSEHKCINCLENGLVLNVENVRKSSKEHKRCGTSFLLIVMVISILFFMVVRVDTIWLRIVSRIVLIPVIAGVSYEVLRLAGTSNSKIMDIISRPGMWMQGLTTKEPDDSMIQVAIAAVEEVFDWKKYLEENFPETYPAGYFEDQEKLA
;
A
#
# COMPACT_ATOMS: atom_id res chain seq x y z
N MET A 1 -8.01 -3.66 30.09
CA MET A 1 -9.12 -3.04 29.35
C MET A 1 -8.67 -2.51 27.98
N ALA A 2 -7.69 -1.59 27.87
CA ALA A 2 -7.28 -1.01 26.58
C ALA A 2 -6.83 -2.01 25.49
N VAL A 3 -6.09 -3.05 25.86
CA VAL A 3 -5.64 -4.10 24.93
C VAL A 3 -6.84 -4.90 24.36
N LEU A 4 -7.78 -5.28 25.23
CA LEU A 4 -8.97 -6.00 24.83
C LEU A 4 -9.85 -5.13 23.91
N GLU A 5 -10.04 -3.87 24.25
CA GLU A 5 -10.76 -2.89 23.41
C GLU A 5 -10.08 -2.73 22.06
N GLY A 6 -8.75 -2.63 22.02
CA GLY A 6 -7.97 -2.56 20.80
C GLY A 6 -8.10 -3.82 19.94
N ALA A 7 -8.03 -5.01 20.54
CA ALA A 7 -8.20 -6.28 19.83
C ALA A 7 -9.61 -6.40 19.22
N ILE A 8 -10.65 -5.98 19.95
CA ILE A 8 -12.03 -5.96 19.46
C ILE A 8 -12.16 -5.00 18.26
N ARG A 9 -11.59 -3.81 18.32
CA ARG A 9 -11.62 -2.84 17.21
C ARG A 9 -10.96 -3.39 15.95
N ILE A 10 -9.77 -3.98 16.09
CA ILE A 10 -9.07 -4.63 14.96
C ILE A 10 -9.91 -5.79 14.42
N GLY A 11 -10.49 -6.63 15.28
CA GLY A 11 -11.35 -7.74 14.89
C GLY A 11 -12.60 -7.28 14.11
N ILE A 12 -13.28 -6.24 14.57
CA ILE A 12 -14.44 -5.64 13.90
C ILE A 12 -14.01 -5.07 12.53
N PHE A 13 -12.88 -4.37 12.46
CA PHE A 13 -12.36 -3.81 11.20
C PHE A 13 -12.05 -4.92 10.17
N ILE A 14 -11.37 -5.98 10.58
CA ILE A 14 -11.05 -7.11 9.70
C ILE A 14 -12.33 -7.81 9.23
N ALA A 15 -13.29 -8.04 10.14
CA ALA A 15 -14.58 -8.62 9.80
C ALA A 15 -15.35 -7.75 8.80
N TYR A 16 -15.38 -6.43 9.00
CA TYR A 16 -16.00 -5.48 8.09
C TYR A 16 -15.37 -5.56 6.68
N ILE A 17 -14.03 -5.47 6.58
CA ILE A 17 -13.32 -5.57 5.30
C ILE A 17 -13.64 -6.92 4.62
N LYS A 18 -13.63 -8.02 5.37
CA LYS A 18 -13.95 -9.35 4.82
C LYS A 18 -15.38 -9.47 4.31
N ILE A 19 -16.34 -8.80 4.96
CA ILE A 19 -17.73 -8.78 4.53
C ILE A 19 -17.90 -7.97 3.26
N ILE A 20 -17.42 -6.72 3.24
CA ILE A 20 -17.57 -5.85 2.07
C ILE A 20 -16.78 -6.35 0.84
N SER A 21 -15.66 -7.07 1.05
CA SER A 21 -14.87 -7.66 -0.05
C SER A 21 -15.61 -8.74 -0.85
N ARG A 22 -16.79 -9.18 -0.37
CA ARG A 22 -17.67 -10.12 -1.08
C ARG A 22 -18.67 -9.44 -2.01
N MET A 23 -18.87 -8.12 -1.85
CA MET A 23 -19.73 -7.33 -2.75
C MET A 23 -19.03 -7.18 -4.09
N ASP A 24 -19.73 -7.38 -5.21
CA ASP A 24 -19.13 -7.40 -6.54
C ASP A 24 -18.45 -6.08 -6.90
N ASP A 25 -19.05 -4.93 -6.58
CA ASP A 25 -18.47 -3.61 -6.86
C ASP A 25 -17.18 -3.38 -6.06
N ILE A 26 -17.17 -3.77 -4.78
CA ILE A 26 -15.98 -3.65 -3.92
C ILE A 26 -14.90 -4.64 -4.37
N ARG A 27 -15.30 -5.86 -4.73
CA ARG A 27 -14.38 -6.86 -5.27
C ARG A 27 -13.69 -6.34 -6.53
N ARG A 28 -14.45 -5.72 -7.44
CA ARG A 28 -13.92 -5.10 -8.65
C ARG A 28 -12.95 -3.96 -8.33
N THR A 29 -13.29 -3.09 -7.38
CA THR A 29 -12.39 -2.04 -6.88
C THR A 29 -11.08 -2.64 -6.35
N PHE A 30 -11.15 -3.74 -5.60
CA PHE A 30 -9.96 -4.44 -5.10
C PHE A 30 -9.15 -5.14 -6.19
N MET A 31 -9.74 -5.48 -7.33
CA MET A 31 -9.02 -5.96 -8.51
C MET A 31 -8.24 -4.82 -9.19
N TYR A 32 -8.82 -3.64 -9.34
CA TYR A 32 -8.09 -2.44 -9.81
C TYR A 32 -6.96 -2.05 -8.87
N HIS A 33 -7.18 -2.07 -7.56
CA HIS A 33 -6.14 -1.85 -6.56
C HIS A 33 -5.00 -2.88 -6.69
N GLY A 34 -5.33 -4.14 -6.97
CA GLY A 34 -4.34 -5.18 -7.28
C GLY A 34 -3.56 -4.90 -8.55
N SER A 35 -4.20 -4.39 -9.63
CA SER A 35 -3.51 -4.02 -10.87
C SER A 35 -2.56 -2.84 -10.70
N GLU A 36 -2.95 -1.83 -9.90
CA GLU A 36 -2.08 -0.72 -9.54
C GLU A 36 -0.81 -1.21 -8.84
N HIS A 37 -0.93 -2.05 -7.80
CA HIS A 37 0.22 -2.64 -7.11
C HIS A 37 1.11 -3.45 -8.04
N LYS A 38 0.53 -4.20 -8.96
CA LYS A 38 1.28 -4.98 -9.95
C LYS A 38 2.07 -4.09 -10.90
N CYS A 39 1.52 -2.94 -11.35
CA CYS A 39 2.24 -1.96 -12.15
C CYS A 39 3.43 -1.37 -11.38
N ILE A 40 3.23 -0.96 -10.13
CA ILE A 40 4.30 -0.40 -9.29
C ILE A 40 5.40 -1.45 -9.07
N ASN A 41 5.03 -2.67 -8.67
CA ASN A 41 6.00 -3.75 -8.47
C ASN A 41 6.73 -4.14 -9.76
N CYS A 42 6.07 -4.08 -10.92
CA CYS A 42 6.69 -4.31 -12.22
C CYS A 42 7.85 -3.33 -12.44
N LEU A 43 7.60 -2.04 -12.26
CA LEU A 43 8.59 -0.97 -12.43
C LEU A 43 9.70 -1.01 -11.37
N GLU A 44 9.36 -1.23 -10.11
CA GLU A 44 10.34 -1.32 -9.02
C GLU A 44 11.28 -2.53 -9.15
N ASN A 45 10.86 -3.57 -9.86
CA ASN A 45 11.70 -4.72 -10.21
C ASN A 45 12.43 -4.56 -11.55
N GLY A 46 12.42 -3.38 -12.16
CA GLY A 46 13.12 -3.10 -13.39
C GLY A 46 12.54 -3.80 -14.62
N LEU A 47 11.24 -4.08 -14.64
CA LEU A 47 10.57 -4.71 -15.76
C LEU A 47 9.83 -3.71 -16.63
N VAL A 48 9.86 -3.91 -17.94
CA VAL A 48 9.08 -3.10 -18.90
C VAL A 48 7.60 -3.17 -18.56
N LEU A 49 6.93 -2.02 -18.55
CA LEU A 49 5.51 -1.91 -18.22
C LEU A 49 4.65 -2.44 -19.38
N ASN A 50 4.32 -3.72 -19.34
CA ASN A 50 3.42 -4.37 -20.29
C ASN A 50 2.54 -5.39 -19.54
N VAL A 51 1.46 -5.84 -20.19
CA VAL A 51 0.46 -6.74 -19.57
C VAL A 51 1.10 -8.05 -19.07
N GLU A 52 2.07 -8.60 -19.78
CA GLU A 52 2.71 -9.87 -19.41
C GLU A 52 3.53 -9.74 -18.13
N ASN A 53 4.37 -8.70 -18.02
CA ASN A 53 5.22 -8.44 -16.85
C ASN A 53 4.38 -8.03 -15.64
N VAL A 54 3.39 -7.15 -15.85
CA VAL A 54 2.48 -6.71 -14.80
C VAL A 54 1.68 -7.90 -14.26
N ARG A 55 1.17 -8.80 -15.12
CA ARG A 55 0.46 -10.01 -14.67
C ARG A 55 1.29 -10.88 -13.75
N LYS A 56 2.61 -11.00 -14.00
CA LYS A 56 3.54 -11.81 -13.20
C LYS A 56 3.98 -11.12 -11.91
N SER A 57 3.81 -9.81 -11.79
CA SER A 57 4.22 -9.02 -10.63
C SER A 57 3.30 -9.24 -9.43
N SER A 58 3.79 -8.95 -8.22
CA SER A 58 3.02 -9.09 -6.99
C SER A 58 1.91 -8.04 -6.90
N LYS A 59 0.74 -8.44 -6.39
CA LYS A 59 -0.36 -7.55 -6.02
C LYS A 59 -0.22 -6.96 -4.62
N GLU A 60 0.81 -7.32 -3.87
CA GLU A 60 1.08 -6.83 -2.51
C GLU A 60 2.25 -5.84 -2.59
N HIS A 61 2.10 -4.68 -1.93
CA HIS A 61 3.11 -3.63 -1.94
C HIS A 61 3.28 -3.01 -0.55
N LYS A 62 4.53 -2.80 -0.10
CA LYS A 62 4.84 -2.34 1.28
C LYS A 62 4.29 -0.94 1.60
N ARG A 63 4.16 -0.06 0.61
CA ARG A 63 3.74 1.35 0.76
C ARG A 63 2.26 1.57 0.42
N CYS A 64 1.38 0.68 0.85
CA CYS A 64 -0.05 0.77 0.55
C CYS A 64 -0.85 1.48 1.65
N GLY A 65 -1.84 2.27 1.27
CA GLY A 65 -2.75 2.97 2.17
C GLY A 65 -3.56 2.05 3.08
N THR A 66 -3.88 0.82 2.66
CA THR A 66 -4.55 -0.15 3.53
C THR A 66 -3.65 -0.67 4.65
N SER A 67 -2.36 -0.84 4.38
CA SER A 67 -1.35 -1.10 5.42
C SER A 67 -1.23 0.07 6.38
N PHE A 68 -1.28 1.31 5.88
CA PHE A 68 -1.29 2.52 6.70
C PHE A 68 -2.45 2.54 7.69
N LEU A 69 -3.67 2.18 7.28
CA LEU A 69 -4.82 2.12 8.19
C LEU A 69 -4.61 1.16 9.35
N LEU A 70 -4.01 -0.02 9.09
CA LEU A 70 -3.70 -0.97 10.16
C LEU A 70 -2.63 -0.42 11.11
N ILE A 71 -1.58 0.21 10.57
CA ILE A 71 -0.52 0.84 11.37
C ILE A 71 -1.11 1.93 12.25
N VAL A 72 -1.97 2.82 11.70
CA VAL A 72 -2.67 3.86 12.46
C VAL A 72 -3.49 3.26 13.61
N MET A 73 -4.21 2.17 13.37
CA MET A 73 -4.97 1.50 14.43
C MET A 73 -4.07 0.98 15.55
N VAL A 74 -2.99 0.28 15.21
CA VAL A 74 -2.05 -0.26 16.20
C VAL A 74 -1.40 0.88 17.00
N ILE A 75 -0.88 1.90 16.31
CA ILE A 75 -0.25 3.06 16.95
C ILE A 75 -1.24 3.82 17.83
N SER A 76 -2.49 4.01 17.38
CA SER A 76 -3.52 4.68 18.19
C SER A 76 -3.81 3.91 19.49
N ILE A 77 -3.84 2.58 19.44
CA ILE A 77 -4.01 1.76 20.64
C ILE A 77 -2.87 1.99 21.62
N LEU A 78 -1.62 2.01 21.15
CA LEU A 78 -0.43 2.25 21.97
C LEU A 78 -0.47 3.64 22.60
N PHE A 79 -0.79 4.68 21.84
CA PHE A 79 -0.93 6.05 22.38
C PHE A 79 -2.03 6.14 23.45
N PHE A 80 -3.20 5.55 23.21
CA PHE A 80 -4.30 5.59 24.17
C PHE A 80 -4.11 4.68 25.40
N MET A 81 -3.16 3.74 25.35
CA MET A 81 -2.72 3.01 26.54
C MET A 81 -1.88 3.89 27.47
N VAL A 82 -1.07 4.78 26.91
CA VAL A 82 -0.19 5.69 27.65
C VAL A 82 -0.95 6.95 28.11
N VAL A 83 -1.70 7.58 27.21
CA VAL A 83 -2.46 8.79 27.48
C VAL A 83 -3.79 8.44 28.14
N ARG A 84 -3.78 8.36 29.48
CA ARG A 84 -4.98 8.10 30.29
C ARG A 84 -5.51 9.43 30.83
N VAL A 85 -6.76 9.74 30.52
CA VAL A 85 -7.44 10.95 30.99
C VAL A 85 -8.80 10.55 31.55
N ASP A 86 -9.08 10.94 32.78
CA ASP A 86 -10.29 10.51 33.51
C ASP A 86 -11.50 11.39 33.13
N THR A 87 -11.29 12.65 32.80
CA THR A 87 -12.35 13.59 32.44
C THR A 87 -12.79 13.39 30.99
N ILE A 88 -14.10 13.27 30.75
CA ILE A 88 -14.66 13.03 29.40
C ILE A 88 -14.22 14.09 28.39
N TRP A 89 -14.26 15.37 28.74
CA TRP A 89 -13.87 16.47 27.85
C TRP A 89 -12.39 16.42 27.49
N LEU A 90 -11.51 16.21 28.45
CA LEU A 90 -10.07 16.07 28.19
C LEU A 90 -9.79 14.81 27.33
N ARG A 91 -10.56 13.77 27.48
CA ARG A 91 -10.45 12.56 26.65
C ARG A 91 -10.81 12.84 25.19
N ILE A 92 -11.87 13.60 24.93
CA ILE A 92 -12.26 14.02 23.57
C ILE A 92 -11.17 14.92 22.97
N VAL A 93 -10.76 15.96 23.69
CA VAL A 93 -9.72 16.89 23.23
C VAL A 93 -8.41 16.16 22.95
N SER A 94 -7.95 15.29 23.86
CA SER A 94 -6.71 14.53 23.66
C SER A 94 -6.78 13.64 22.43
N ARG A 95 -7.91 12.99 22.14
CA ARG A 95 -8.08 12.19 20.93
C ARG A 95 -7.98 13.03 19.67
N ILE A 96 -8.60 14.21 19.64
CA ILE A 96 -8.54 15.12 18.48
C ILE A 96 -7.10 15.61 18.26
N VAL A 97 -6.44 16.06 19.33
CA VAL A 97 -5.05 16.57 19.26
C VAL A 97 -4.07 15.47 18.86
N LEU A 98 -4.30 14.23 19.25
CA LEU A 98 -3.44 13.10 18.90
C LEU A 98 -3.63 12.59 17.46
N ILE A 99 -4.71 12.92 16.77
CA ILE A 99 -4.92 12.47 15.38
C ILE A 99 -3.73 12.82 14.47
N PRO A 100 -3.28 14.08 14.35
CA PRO A 100 -2.15 14.41 13.48
C PRO A 100 -0.84 13.77 13.94
N VAL A 101 -0.63 13.60 15.24
CA VAL A 101 0.56 12.95 15.79
C VAL A 101 0.58 11.46 15.41
N ILE A 102 -0.53 10.77 15.64
CA ILE A 102 -0.68 9.34 15.29
C ILE A 102 -0.52 9.15 13.80
N ALA A 103 -1.15 10.00 12.98
CA ALA A 103 -1.04 9.93 11.53
C ALA A 103 0.42 10.14 11.07
N GLY A 104 1.11 11.15 11.61
CA GLY A 104 2.50 11.45 11.28
C GLY A 104 3.46 10.30 11.66
N VAL A 105 3.35 9.78 12.88
CA VAL A 105 4.15 8.63 13.32
C VAL A 105 3.87 7.40 12.45
N SER A 106 2.59 7.14 12.14
CA SER A 106 2.20 6.01 11.28
C SER A 106 2.74 6.14 9.86
N TYR A 107 2.76 7.35 9.33
CA TYR A 107 3.33 7.65 8.01
C TYR A 107 4.85 7.37 8.00
N GLU A 108 5.58 7.82 9.03
CA GLU A 108 7.02 7.55 9.13
C GLU A 108 7.31 6.06 9.23
N VAL A 109 6.52 5.31 10.01
CA VAL A 109 6.65 3.84 10.07
C VAL A 109 6.42 3.20 8.70
N LEU A 110 5.37 3.63 7.98
CA LEU A 110 5.09 3.13 6.62
C LEU A 110 6.21 3.48 5.64
N ARG A 111 6.72 4.71 5.68
CA ARG A 111 7.82 5.20 4.84
C ARG A 111 9.08 4.36 5.07
N LEU A 112 9.46 4.17 6.33
CA LEU A 112 10.61 3.35 6.70
C LEU A 112 10.45 1.89 6.28
N ALA A 113 9.24 1.34 6.42
CA ALA A 113 8.92 -0.03 5.98
C ALA A 113 9.07 -0.21 4.46
N GLY A 114 8.76 0.83 3.68
CA GLY A 114 8.87 0.81 2.23
C GLY A 114 10.28 1.07 1.68
N THR A 115 11.15 1.75 2.45
CA THR A 115 12.50 2.12 2.00
C THR A 115 13.62 1.29 2.62
N SER A 116 13.37 0.62 3.74
CA SER A 116 14.38 -0.13 4.48
C SER A 116 14.35 -1.62 4.12
N ASN A 117 15.53 -2.18 3.87
CA ASN A 117 15.74 -3.63 3.71
C ASN A 117 16.03 -4.33 5.06
N SER A 118 15.67 -3.70 6.18
CA SER A 118 15.88 -4.27 7.51
C SER A 118 14.89 -5.39 7.80
N LYS A 119 15.37 -6.50 8.37
CA LYS A 119 14.52 -7.62 8.84
C LYS A 119 13.42 -7.17 9.83
N ILE A 120 13.70 -6.13 10.63
CA ILE A 120 12.74 -5.57 11.58
C ILE A 120 11.58 -4.91 10.81
N MET A 121 11.88 -4.13 9.77
CA MET A 121 10.85 -3.48 8.93
C MET A 121 10.05 -4.51 8.15
N ASP A 122 10.66 -5.60 7.70
CA ASP A 122 9.93 -6.70 7.08
C ASP A 122 8.91 -7.35 8.04
N ILE A 123 9.29 -7.54 9.31
CA ILE A 123 8.38 -8.09 10.33
C ILE A 123 7.22 -7.10 10.60
N ILE A 124 7.52 -5.81 10.73
CA ILE A 124 6.52 -4.76 10.97
C ILE A 124 5.55 -4.64 9.79
N SER A 125 6.02 -4.85 8.57
CA SER A 125 5.19 -4.77 7.34
C SER A 125 4.27 -5.98 7.14
N ARG A 126 4.62 -7.16 7.68
CA ARG A 126 3.85 -8.40 7.46
C ARG A 126 2.37 -8.31 7.77
N PRO A 127 1.91 -7.71 8.90
CA PRO A 127 0.48 -7.57 9.17
C PRO A 127 -0.24 -6.71 8.11
N GLY A 128 0.42 -5.65 7.62
CA GLY A 128 -0.11 -4.81 6.54
C GLY A 128 -0.19 -5.57 5.21
N MET A 129 0.85 -6.32 4.85
CA MET A 129 0.87 -7.18 3.66
C MET A 129 -0.22 -8.25 3.73
N TRP A 130 -0.39 -8.91 4.88
CA TRP A 130 -1.48 -9.85 5.09
C TRP A 130 -2.87 -9.19 4.91
N MET A 131 -3.06 -7.98 5.42
CA MET A 131 -4.30 -7.21 5.23
C MET A 131 -4.60 -6.98 3.74
N GLN A 132 -3.59 -6.73 2.92
CA GLN A 132 -3.75 -6.55 1.48
C GLN A 132 -4.30 -7.79 0.80
N GLY A 133 -4.05 -9.00 1.30
CA GLY A 133 -4.72 -10.21 0.83
C GLY A 133 -6.25 -10.14 0.87
N LEU A 134 -6.83 -9.27 1.71
CA LEU A 134 -8.27 -9.00 1.77
C LEU A 134 -8.69 -7.84 0.84
N THR A 135 -7.84 -6.82 0.66
CA THR A 135 -8.14 -5.55 -0.03
C THR A 135 -7.52 -5.43 -1.41
N THR A 136 -6.76 -6.42 -1.87
CA THR A 136 -6.31 -6.57 -3.25
C THR A 136 -6.75 -7.92 -3.79
N LYS A 137 -7.22 -7.94 -5.02
CA LYS A 137 -7.63 -9.16 -5.73
C LYS A 137 -6.86 -9.28 -7.03
N GLU A 138 -6.81 -10.50 -7.56
CA GLU A 138 -6.16 -10.74 -8.85
C GLU A 138 -6.97 -10.08 -9.96
N PRO A 139 -6.38 -9.10 -10.70
CA PRO A 139 -7.05 -8.43 -11.81
C PRO A 139 -7.07 -9.32 -13.07
N ASP A 140 -8.01 -9.05 -13.96
CA ASP A 140 -7.96 -9.52 -15.34
C ASP A 140 -7.08 -8.61 -16.22
N ASP A 141 -6.81 -9.06 -17.44
CA ASP A 141 -5.94 -8.32 -18.36
C ASP A 141 -6.50 -6.97 -18.77
N SER A 142 -7.82 -6.82 -18.83
CA SER A 142 -8.46 -5.54 -19.18
C SER A 142 -8.23 -4.51 -18.08
N MET A 143 -8.26 -4.93 -16.83
CA MET A 143 -7.97 -4.08 -15.67
C MET A 143 -6.48 -3.71 -15.59
N ILE A 144 -5.60 -4.64 -15.96
CA ILE A 144 -4.16 -4.38 -16.08
C ILE A 144 -3.91 -3.33 -17.16
N GLN A 145 -4.54 -3.43 -18.33
CA GLN A 145 -4.41 -2.45 -19.40
C GLN A 145 -4.85 -1.04 -18.96
N VAL A 146 -5.97 -0.94 -18.22
CA VAL A 146 -6.43 0.34 -17.66
C VAL A 146 -5.41 0.91 -16.65
N ALA A 147 -4.84 0.07 -15.79
CA ALA A 147 -3.83 0.50 -14.84
C ALA A 147 -2.54 0.96 -15.54
N ILE A 148 -2.09 0.26 -16.58
CA ILE A 148 -0.93 0.67 -17.40
C ILE A 148 -1.21 2.04 -18.03
N ALA A 149 -2.35 2.21 -18.71
CA ALA A 149 -2.71 3.48 -19.32
C ALA A 149 -2.75 4.63 -18.30
N ALA A 150 -3.31 4.38 -17.10
CA ALA A 150 -3.33 5.39 -16.04
C ALA A 150 -1.91 5.76 -15.54
N VAL A 151 -0.99 4.81 -15.48
CA VAL A 151 0.42 5.09 -15.12
C VAL A 151 1.09 5.91 -16.22
N GLU A 152 0.90 5.56 -17.49
CA GLU A 152 1.50 6.26 -18.64
C GLU A 152 1.07 7.72 -18.75
N GLU A 153 -0.15 8.06 -18.34
CA GLU A 153 -0.64 9.44 -18.33
C GLU A 153 0.04 10.35 -17.31
N VAL A 154 0.56 9.80 -16.21
CA VAL A 154 1.06 10.60 -15.08
C VAL A 154 2.54 10.36 -14.77
N PHE A 155 3.14 9.31 -15.34
CA PHE A 155 4.47 8.86 -14.96
C PHE A 155 5.26 8.34 -16.16
N ASP A 156 6.41 8.96 -16.41
CA ASP A 156 7.36 8.52 -17.43
C ASP A 156 8.14 7.29 -16.92
N TRP A 157 7.54 6.11 -17.09
CA TRP A 157 8.11 4.87 -16.64
C TRP A 157 9.36 4.46 -17.45
N LYS A 158 9.50 4.89 -18.72
CA LYS A 158 10.65 4.62 -19.55
C LYS A 158 11.88 5.33 -18.98
N LYS A 159 11.74 6.63 -18.72
CA LYS A 159 12.78 7.43 -18.07
C LYS A 159 13.14 6.88 -16.68
N TYR A 160 12.13 6.46 -15.90
CA TYR A 160 12.36 5.83 -14.59
C TYR A 160 13.24 4.58 -14.71
N LEU A 161 12.98 3.70 -15.68
CA LEU A 161 13.77 2.49 -15.89
C LEU A 161 15.22 2.82 -16.31
N GLU A 162 15.41 3.78 -17.21
CA GLU A 162 16.76 4.25 -17.63
C GLU A 162 17.55 4.85 -16.46
N GLU A 163 16.89 5.62 -15.59
CA GLU A 163 17.56 6.25 -14.44
C GLU A 163 17.88 5.26 -13.31
N ASN A 164 17.04 4.27 -13.06
CA ASN A 164 17.17 3.36 -11.92
C ASN A 164 17.78 2.00 -12.28
N PHE A 165 17.75 1.62 -13.55
CA PHE A 165 18.30 0.35 -14.07
C PHE A 165 19.19 0.55 -15.30
N PRO A 166 20.23 1.45 -15.25
CA PRO A 166 21.03 1.82 -16.41
C PRO A 166 21.85 0.67 -17.00
N GLU A 167 22.11 -0.40 -16.23
CA GLU A 167 22.78 -1.60 -16.70
C GLU A 167 21.92 -2.41 -17.69
N THR A 168 20.58 -2.34 -17.50
CA THR A 168 19.61 -3.04 -18.34
C THR A 168 19.04 -2.13 -19.43
N TYR A 169 18.82 -0.86 -19.09
CA TYR A 169 18.25 0.17 -19.95
C TYR A 169 19.17 1.38 -19.96
N PRO A 170 20.19 1.43 -20.84
CA PRO A 170 21.06 2.60 -20.97
C PRO A 170 20.26 3.83 -21.45
N ALA A 171 20.76 5.03 -21.18
CA ALA A 171 20.11 6.27 -21.57
C ALA A 171 19.75 6.30 -23.06
N GLY A 172 18.49 6.62 -23.38
CA GLY A 172 17.96 6.62 -24.74
C GLY A 172 17.55 5.24 -25.29
N TYR A 173 17.58 4.19 -24.45
CA TYR A 173 17.22 2.83 -24.86
C TYR A 173 15.83 2.75 -25.50
N PHE A 174 14.83 3.37 -24.88
CA PHE A 174 13.45 3.31 -25.37
C PHE A 174 13.23 4.19 -26.61
N GLU A 175 13.92 5.34 -26.72
CA GLU A 175 13.87 6.19 -27.91
C GLU A 175 14.44 5.50 -29.14
N ASP A 176 15.53 4.74 -28.96
CA ASP A 176 16.15 4.01 -30.06
C ASP A 176 15.32 2.81 -30.50
N GLN A 177 14.62 2.16 -29.57
CA GLN A 177 13.66 1.08 -29.93
C GLN A 177 12.44 1.63 -30.72
N GLU A 178 11.95 2.81 -30.37
CA GLU A 178 10.83 3.46 -31.10
C GLU A 178 11.22 3.88 -32.52
N LYS A 179 12.49 4.25 -32.78
CA LYS A 179 12.99 4.58 -34.13
C LYS A 179 13.16 3.36 -35.01
N LEU A 180 13.27 2.16 -34.40
CA LEU A 180 13.50 0.90 -35.13
C LEU A 180 12.19 0.13 -35.42
N ALA A 181 11.05 0.53 -34.81
CA ALA A 181 9.73 -0.08 -34.95
C ALA A 181 8.90 0.63 -36.01
#